data_746388b61e419c13c3244e43a31a2124
#
_entry.id   746388b61e419c13c3244e43a31a2124
#
_cell.length_a   1.000
_cell.length_b   1.000
_cell.length_c   1.000
_cell.angle_alpha   90.00
_cell.angle_beta   90.00
_cell.angle_gamma   90.00
#
_symmetry.space_group_name_H-M   'P 1'
#
loop_
_entity.id
_entity.type
_entity.pdbx_description
1 polymer ?
#
loop_
_entity_poly.entity_id
_entity_poly.type
_entity_poly.pdbx_seq_one_letter_code
_entity_poly.pdbx_strand_id
1 'polypeptide(L)'
;MPLITKRVSVAAGATATPLVGDQYEFLQYPAFVEFAVITDAITTTPPVATIFSGSDLLQQEGPIQVKTTAILYPDDFILQDVAAQSDRLNVLIRNADAATRIVTVQVKITPV
;
A
#
# COMPACT_ATOMS: atom_id res chain seq x y z
N MET A 1 15.99 -3.16 8.93
CA MET A 1 14.96 -2.34 8.27
C MET A 1 13.92 -3.25 7.65
N PRO A 2 12.74 -3.35 8.27
CA PRO A 2 11.71 -4.23 7.74
C PRO A 2 11.20 -3.76 6.37
N LEU A 3 11.00 -4.72 5.49
CA LEU A 3 10.31 -4.54 4.23
C LEU A 3 9.13 -5.50 4.21
N ILE A 4 7.92 -4.96 4.25
CA ILE A 4 6.71 -5.77 4.28
C ILE A 4 6.18 -5.88 2.86
N THR A 5 5.92 -7.09 2.41
CA THR A 5 5.31 -7.33 1.10
C THR A 5 4.00 -8.09 1.29
N LYS A 6 2.91 -7.54 0.79
CA LYS A 6 1.59 -8.16 0.80
C LYS A 6 1.05 -8.22 -0.62
N ARG A 7 0.64 -9.40 -1.04
CA ARG A 7 0.02 -9.60 -2.34
C ARG A 7 -1.39 -10.12 -2.12
N VAL A 8 -2.38 -9.41 -2.61
CA VAL A 8 -3.78 -9.73 -2.39
C VAL A 8 -4.56 -9.78 -3.69
N SER A 9 -5.51 -10.71 -3.77
CA SER A 9 -6.51 -10.74 -4.83
C SER A 9 -7.71 -9.93 -4.36
N VAL A 10 -8.11 -8.93 -5.13
CA VAL A 10 -9.25 -8.08 -4.82
C VAL A 10 -10.33 -8.35 -5.86
N ALA A 11 -11.45 -8.92 -5.43
CA ALA A 11 -12.56 -9.23 -6.31
C ALA A 11 -13.19 -7.97 -6.89
N ALA A 12 -13.87 -8.10 -8.00
CA ALA A 12 -14.58 -6.98 -8.63
C ALA A 12 -15.53 -6.31 -7.63
N GLY A 13 -15.42 -5.00 -7.51
CA GLY A 13 -16.22 -4.21 -6.56
C GLY A 13 -15.86 -4.37 -5.09
N ALA A 14 -14.84 -5.13 -4.76
CA ALA A 14 -14.44 -5.39 -3.38
C ALA A 14 -13.40 -4.40 -2.87
N THR A 15 -13.20 -4.39 -1.56
CA THR A 15 -12.20 -3.61 -0.86
C THR A 15 -11.28 -4.54 -0.08
N ALA A 16 -9.99 -4.21 -0.01
CA ALA A 16 -9.01 -4.96 0.75
C ALA A 16 -8.17 -4.05 1.63
N THR A 17 -7.75 -4.57 2.79
CA THR A 17 -6.87 -3.86 3.72
C THR A 17 -5.68 -4.77 4.05
N PRO A 18 -4.65 -4.82 3.19
CA PRO A 18 -3.60 -5.85 3.30
C PRO A 18 -2.73 -5.76 4.54
N LEU A 19 -2.66 -4.60 5.20
CA LEU A 19 -1.83 -4.44 6.41
C LEU A 19 -2.55 -4.79 7.70
N VAL A 20 -3.86 -5.00 7.68
CA VAL A 20 -4.62 -5.34 8.89
C VAL A 20 -4.18 -6.70 9.43
N GLY A 21 -3.81 -6.73 10.70
CA GLY A 21 -3.32 -7.95 11.35
C GLY A 21 -1.83 -8.20 11.19
N ASP A 22 -1.11 -7.38 10.42
CA ASP A 22 0.34 -7.49 10.31
C ASP A 22 1.01 -6.93 11.58
N GLN A 23 2.17 -7.49 11.94
CA GLN A 23 2.89 -7.03 13.12
C GLN A 23 3.34 -5.56 13.01
N TYR A 24 3.45 -5.03 11.80
CA TYR A 24 3.82 -3.65 11.54
C TYR A 24 2.63 -2.76 11.21
N GLU A 25 1.41 -3.23 11.39
CA GLU A 25 0.23 -2.38 11.25
C GLU A 25 0.31 -1.19 12.22
N PHE A 26 0.76 -1.45 13.46
CA PHE A 26 1.04 -0.41 14.44
C PHE A 26 2.55 -0.36 14.68
N LEU A 27 3.15 0.82 14.52
CA LEU A 27 4.58 0.98 14.69
C LEU A 27 4.99 0.85 16.16
N GLN A 28 6.10 0.14 16.40
CA GLN A 28 6.65 -0.04 17.74
C GLN A 28 7.70 1.00 18.07
N TYR A 29 8.12 1.81 17.09
CA TYR A 29 9.12 2.85 17.24
C TYR A 29 8.89 3.93 16.18
N PRO A 30 9.42 5.17 16.39
CA PRO A 30 9.35 6.18 15.33
C PRO A 30 10.11 5.72 14.10
N ALA A 31 9.55 5.93 12.92
CA ALA A 31 10.15 5.42 11.70
C ALA A 31 9.83 6.31 10.49
N PHE A 32 10.73 6.26 9.51
CA PHE A 32 10.48 6.75 8.17
C PHE A 32 9.83 5.62 7.37
N VAL A 33 8.65 5.86 6.83
CA VAL A 33 7.88 4.85 6.11
C VAL A 33 7.74 5.24 4.64
N GLU A 34 7.90 4.26 3.76
CA GLU A 34 7.79 4.43 2.32
C GLU A 34 6.84 3.37 1.77
N PHE A 35 5.94 3.78 0.89
CA PHE A 35 4.89 2.91 0.35
C PHE A 35 5.01 2.74 -1.15
N ALA A 36 4.84 1.50 -1.62
CA ALA A 36 4.71 1.17 -3.04
C ALA A 36 3.50 0.27 -3.24
N VAL A 37 2.67 0.58 -4.23
CA VAL A 37 1.48 -0.21 -4.56
C VAL A 37 1.43 -0.38 -6.06
N ILE A 38 1.32 -1.63 -6.53
CA ILE A 38 1.19 -1.95 -7.95
C ILE A 38 0.05 -2.94 -8.18
N THR A 39 -0.50 -2.95 -9.39
CA THR A 39 -1.48 -3.94 -9.82
C THR A 39 -1.01 -4.65 -11.09
N ASP A 40 -1.49 -5.87 -11.30
CA ASP A 40 -0.94 -6.82 -12.27
C ASP A 40 -1.42 -6.68 -13.71
N ALA A 41 -2.43 -5.86 -13.97
CA ALA A 41 -3.05 -5.88 -15.29
C ALA A 41 -3.33 -4.49 -15.83
N ILE A 42 -3.18 -4.36 -17.15
CA ILE A 42 -3.60 -3.16 -17.87
C ILE A 42 -5.12 -3.14 -17.88
N THR A 43 -5.70 -2.07 -17.38
CA THR A 43 -7.14 -1.87 -17.33
C THR A 43 -7.47 -0.41 -17.56
N THR A 44 -8.65 -0.14 -18.09
CA THR A 44 -9.15 1.23 -18.25
C THR A 44 -9.61 1.81 -16.92
N THR A 45 -9.88 0.96 -15.92
CA THR A 45 -10.33 1.36 -14.59
C THR A 45 -9.44 0.68 -13.56
N PRO A 46 -8.23 1.21 -13.29
CA PRO A 46 -7.35 0.59 -12.31
C PRO A 46 -7.94 0.66 -10.90
N PRO A 47 -7.60 -0.29 -10.03
CA PRO A 47 -7.92 -0.16 -8.62
C PRO A 47 -7.34 1.13 -8.04
N VAL A 48 -7.96 1.64 -6.98
CA VAL A 48 -7.53 2.85 -6.29
C VAL A 48 -7.10 2.50 -4.88
N ALA A 49 -6.13 3.26 -4.36
CA ALA A 49 -5.62 3.07 -3.01
C ALA A 49 -5.77 4.34 -2.19
N THR A 50 -6.16 4.16 -0.93
CA THR A 50 -6.14 5.19 0.10
C THR A 50 -5.09 4.78 1.12
N ILE A 51 -4.11 5.64 1.38
CA ILE A 51 -2.96 5.31 2.21
C ILE A 51 -2.88 6.27 3.39
N PHE A 52 -2.81 5.69 4.59
CA PHE A 52 -2.70 6.43 5.85
C PHE A 52 -1.40 6.08 6.56
N SER A 53 -0.79 7.10 7.20
CA SER A 53 0.26 6.91 8.18
C SER A 53 -0.18 7.63 9.45
N GLY A 54 -0.64 6.87 10.44
CA GLY A 54 -1.27 7.44 11.63
C GLY A 54 -2.52 8.22 11.26
N SER A 55 -2.57 9.50 11.65
CA SER A 55 -3.67 10.40 11.29
C SER A 55 -3.46 11.09 9.94
N ASP A 56 -2.28 10.92 9.32
CA ASP A 56 -1.97 11.56 8.05
C ASP A 56 -2.54 10.77 6.90
N LEU A 57 -3.34 11.42 6.07
CA LEU A 57 -3.82 10.86 4.82
C LEU A 57 -2.82 11.20 3.72
N LEU A 58 -2.05 10.21 3.27
CA LEU A 58 -1.01 10.42 2.24
C LEU A 58 -1.58 10.39 0.84
N GLN A 59 -2.59 9.57 0.61
CA GLN A 59 -3.25 9.45 -0.69
C GLN A 59 -4.71 9.04 -0.48
N GLN A 60 -5.63 9.73 -1.14
CA GLN A 60 -7.05 9.40 -1.11
C GLN A 60 -7.48 8.92 -2.49
N GLU A 61 -7.86 7.64 -2.58
CA GLU A 61 -8.36 7.00 -3.80
C GLU A 61 -7.55 7.30 -5.07
N GLY A 62 -6.21 7.32 -4.93
CA GLY A 62 -5.33 7.50 -6.08
C GLY A 62 -5.24 6.24 -6.93
N PRO A 63 -5.16 6.36 -8.26
CA PRO A 63 -4.99 5.20 -9.13
C PRO A 63 -3.71 4.44 -8.79
N ILE A 64 -3.81 3.11 -8.79
CA ILE A 64 -2.66 2.25 -8.54
C ILE A 64 -1.86 2.11 -9.83
N GLN A 65 -0.54 2.19 -9.72
CA GLN A 65 0.37 1.98 -10.85
C GLN A 65 0.19 0.57 -11.41
N VAL A 66 0.05 0.46 -12.73
CA VAL A 66 0.02 -0.84 -13.40
C VAL A 66 1.46 -1.25 -13.71
N LYS A 67 1.88 -2.38 -13.14
CA LYS A 67 3.21 -2.91 -13.35
C LYS A 67 3.18 -4.43 -13.20
N THR A 68 3.68 -5.15 -14.19
CA THR A 68 3.68 -6.60 -14.22
C THR A 68 4.99 -7.22 -13.71
N THR A 69 5.98 -6.39 -13.42
CA THR A 69 7.27 -6.81 -12.88
C THR A 69 7.34 -6.52 -11.38
N ALA A 70 8.45 -6.88 -10.74
CA ALA A 70 8.64 -6.64 -9.31
C ALA A 70 8.74 -5.14 -8.99
N ILE A 71 8.34 -4.78 -7.78
CA ILE A 71 8.50 -3.42 -7.26
C ILE A 71 10.00 -3.11 -7.14
N LEU A 72 10.42 -1.96 -7.65
CA LEU A 72 11.79 -1.49 -7.58
C LEU A 72 11.91 -0.33 -6.59
N TYR A 73 12.88 -0.40 -5.69
CA TYR A 73 13.23 0.69 -4.79
C TYR A 73 14.33 1.56 -5.44
N PRO A 74 14.25 2.89 -5.38
CA PRO A 74 13.16 3.68 -4.80
C PRO A 74 12.07 4.08 -5.81
N ASP A 75 12.18 3.68 -7.08
CA ASP A 75 11.41 4.25 -8.18
C ASP A 75 9.90 4.06 -8.03
N ASP A 76 9.49 2.92 -7.49
CA ASP A 76 8.07 2.60 -7.32
C ASP A 76 7.50 3.03 -5.95
N PHE A 77 8.35 3.55 -5.07
CA PHE A 77 7.94 4.02 -3.75
C PHE A 77 7.56 5.50 -3.84
N ILE A 78 6.29 5.75 -4.13
CA ILE A 78 5.78 7.07 -4.48
C ILE A 78 5.36 7.92 -3.28
N LEU A 79 5.16 7.31 -2.11
CA LEU A 79 4.68 8.01 -0.92
C LEU A 79 5.61 7.74 0.25
N GLN A 80 5.87 8.78 1.04
CA GLN A 80 6.79 8.75 2.18
C GLN A 80 6.20 9.56 3.33
N ASP A 81 6.49 9.14 4.55
CA ASP A 81 6.12 9.88 5.75
C ASP A 81 7.03 9.54 6.91
N VAL A 82 7.09 10.41 7.90
CA VAL A 82 7.72 10.12 9.18
C VAL A 82 6.61 9.83 10.18
N ALA A 83 6.57 8.58 10.66
CA ALA A 83 5.52 8.11 11.53
C ALA A 83 6.02 7.99 12.97
N ALA A 84 5.16 8.28 13.93
CA ALA A 84 5.45 8.18 15.34
C ALA A 84 5.21 6.76 15.85
N GLN A 85 5.76 6.46 17.04
CA GLN A 85 5.44 5.23 17.73
C GLN A 85 3.93 5.10 17.95
N SER A 86 3.40 3.92 17.74
CA SER A 86 1.97 3.57 17.82
C SER A 86 1.11 4.07 16.65
N ASP A 87 1.69 4.77 15.69
CA ASP A 87 0.94 5.14 14.49
C ASP A 87 0.54 3.90 13.70
N ARG A 88 -0.68 3.90 13.21
CA ARG A 88 -1.21 2.82 12.38
C ARG A 88 -0.90 3.08 10.92
N LEU A 89 -0.28 2.11 10.26
CA LEU A 89 -0.10 2.12 8.82
C LEU A 89 -1.28 1.38 8.18
N ASN A 90 -1.95 2.02 7.24
CA ASN A 90 -3.11 1.40 6.59
C ASN A 90 -3.14 1.73 5.10
N VAL A 91 -3.40 0.70 4.31
CA VAL A 91 -3.61 0.81 2.87
C VAL A 91 -4.97 0.20 2.57
N LEU A 92 -5.88 1.01 2.06
CA LEU A 92 -7.22 0.58 1.68
C LEU A 92 -7.27 0.52 0.14
N ILE A 93 -7.50 -0.66 -0.40
CA ILE A 93 -7.55 -0.87 -1.85
C ILE A 93 -8.99 -1.13 -2.25
N ARG A 94 -9.49 -0.34 -3.20
CA ARG A 94 -10.82 -0.54 -3.77
C ARG A 94 -10.70 -0.90 -5.24
N ASN A 95 -11.25 -2.05 -5.63
CA ASN A 95 -11.25 -2.50 -7.01
C ASN A 95 -12.57 -2.12 -7.68
N ALA A 96 -12.53 -1.08 -8.51
CA ALA A 96 -13.69 -0.63 -9.27
C ALA A 96 -13.81 -1.30 -10.64
N ASP A 97 -12.89 -2.18 -11.00
CA ASP A 97 -12.91 -2.91 -12.26
C ASP A 97 -13.94 -4.05 -12.21
N ALA A 98 -14.34 -4.54 -13.38
CA ALA A 98 -15.27 -5.66 -13.52
C ALA A 98 -14.61 -7.03 -13.31
N ALA A 99 -13.29 -7.08 -13.14
CA ALA A 99 -12.53 -8.32 -12.98
C ALA A 99 -11.74 -8.27 -11.68
N THR A 100 -11.42 -9.46 -11.14
CA THR A 100 -10.50 -9.60 -10.00
C THR A 100 -9.11 -9.11 -10.39
N ARG A 101 -8.49 -8.32 -9.52
CA ARG A 101 -7.14 -7.80 -9.72
C ARG A 101 -6.22 -8.23 -8.57
N ILE A 102 -4.97 -8.52 -8.90
CA ILE A 102 -3.95 -8.81 -7.90
C ILE A 102 -3.17 -7.53 -7.63
N VAL A 103 -3.11 -7.13 -6.37
CA VAL A 103 -2.42 -5.92 -5.93
C VAL A 103 -1.29 -6.30 -5.01
N THR A 104 -0.10 -5.77 -5.27
CA THR A 104 1.08 -5.96 -4.42
C THR A 104 1.40 -4.65 -3.71
N VAL A 105 1.52 -4.72 -2.39
CA VAL A 105 1.87 -3.59 -1.54
C VAL A 105 3.21 -3.87 -0.88
N GLN A 106 4.14 -2.93 -0.97
CA GLN A 106 5.37 -2.97 -0.19
C GLN A 106 5.47 -1.74 0.70
N VAL A 107 5.87 -1.95 1.94
CA VAL A 107 6.12 -0.89 2.90
C VAL A 107 7.52 -1.08 3.45
N LYS A 108 8.38 -0.05 3.28
CA LYS A 108 9.71 -0.04 3.86
C LYS A 108 9.71 0.82 5.10
N ILE A 109 10.14 0.25 6.22
CA ILE A 109 10.15 0.92 7.52
C ILE A 109 11.60 1.10 7.94
N THR A 110 12.04 2.35 8.07
CA THR A 110 13.39 2.68 8.51
C THR A 110 13.30 3.37 9.86
N PRO A 111 13.82 2.77 10.94
CA PRO A 111 13.82 3.41 12.27
C PRO A 111 14.59 4.73 12.25
N VAL A 112 14.08 5.70 12.98
CA VAL A 112 14.75 7.00 13.15
C VAL A 112 15.28 7.17 14.57
#